data_f788235528f8add33756afe887263190
#
_entry.id   f788235528f8add33756afe887263190
#
_cell.length_a   1.000
_cell.length_b   1.000
_cell.length_c   1.000
_cell.angle_alpha   90.00
_cell.angle_beta   90.00
_cell.angle_gamma   90.00
#
_symmetry.space_group_name_H-M   'P 1'
#
loop_
_entity.id
_entity.type
_entity.pdbx_description
1 polymer ?
#
loop_
_entity_poly.entity_id
_entity_poly.type
_entity_poly.pdbx_seq_one_letter_code
_entity_poly.pdbx_strand_id
1 'polypeptide(L)'
;MSYMPNRNLVVVVDDDPGMLRGVERLLRQHAYEPILFSSAQAFKSHTDFENAACVILDINLNDGSGIELRHGLNEAGISVPVIYMTGNDDPAVRKAAVTSGCIAFLTKPFSTQALIEPLKKASGARS
;
A
#
# COMPACT_ATOMS: atom_id res chain seq x y z
N MET A 1 -25.53 -16.13 -5.65
CA MET A 1 -24.23 -15.64 -6.16
C MET A 1 -23.28 -15.41 -5.00
N SER A 2 -22.12 -16.00 -5.05
CA SER A 2 -21.15 -15.82 -3.98
C SER A 2 -20.41 -14.50 -4.16
N TYR A 3 -20.12 -13.86 -3.03
CA TYR A 3 -19.34 -12.65 -3.00
C TYR A 3 -17.84 -12.98 -3.15
N MET A 4 -17.17 -12.28 -4.05
CA MET A 4 -15.75 -12.46 -4.27
C MET A 4 -15.03 -11.13 -4.08
N PRO A 5 -14.01 -11.08 -3.21
CA PRO A 5 -13.20 -9.87 -3.09
C PRO A 5 -12.52 -9.55 -4.41
N ASN A 6 -12.33 -8.27 -4.67
CA ASN A 6 -11.59 -7.84 -5.86
C ASN A 6 -10.10 -7.95 -5.58
N ARG A 7 -9.51 -9.06 -6.02
CA ARG A 7 -8.09 -9.36 -5.76
C ARG A 7 -7.14 -8.51 -6.60
N ASN A 8 -7.69 -7.71 -7.52
CA ASN A 8 -6.87 -6.81 -8.33
C ASN A 8 -6.90 -5.38 -7.81
N LEU A 9 -7.71 -5.11 -6.81
CA LEU A 9 -7.83 -3.76 -6.25
C LEU A 9 -6.64 -3.47 -5.35
N VAL A 10 -5.94 -2.37 -5.63
CA VAL A 10 -4.77 -1.95 -4.83
C VAL A 10 -4.96 -0.49 -4.45
N VAL A 11 -4.91 -0.22 -3.16
CA VAL A 11 -5.02 1.14 -2.64
C VAL A 11 -3.61 1.71 -2.49
N VAL A 12 -3.40 2.94 -2.95
CA VAL A 12 -2.09 3.60 -2.89
C VAL A 12 -2.23 4.96 -2.22
N VAL A 13 -1.39 5.23 -1.23
CA VAL A 13 -1.37 6.51 -0.53
C VAL A 13 0.02 7.13 -0.64
N ASP A 14 0.11 8.28 -1.29
CA ASP A 14 1.36 9.02 -1.44
C ASP A 14 1.00 10.47 -1.77
N ASP A 15 1.64 11.43 -1.11
CA ASP A 15 1.34 12.84 -1.37
C ASP A 15 2.12 13.43 -2.55
N ASP A 16 3.00 12.65 -3.17
CA ASP A 16 3.72 13.07 -4.36
C ASP A 16 2.91 12.69 -5.61
N PRO A 17 2.38 13.67 -6.37
CA PRO A 17 1.58 13.37 -7.55
C PRO A 17 2.34 12.56 -8.61
N GLY A 18 3.64 12.83 -8.76
CA GLY A 18 4.46 12.10 -9.73
C GLY A 18 4.59 10.63 -9.36
N MET A 19 4.79 10.37 -8.08
CA MET A 19 4.89 9.00 -7.59
C MET A 19 3.56 8.27 -7.76
N LEU A 20 2.44 8.92 -7.43
CA LEU A 20 1.12 8.32 -7.61
C LEU A 20 0.88 7.94 -9.06
N ARG A 21 1.21 8.82 -10.00
CA ARG A 21 1.03 8.53 -11.43
C ARG A 21 1.90 7.38 -11.88
N GLY A 22 3.14 7.34 -11.40
CA GLY A 22 4.06 6.26 -11.75
C GLY A 22 3.61 4.91 -11.25
N VAL A 23 3.17 4.86 -10.00
CA VAL A 23 2.67 3.62 -9.41
C VAL A 23 1.36 3.21 -10.07
N GLU A 24 0.48 4.16 -10.35
CA GLU A 24 -0.78 3.88 -11.05
C GLU A 24 -0.52 3.21 -12.39
N ARG A 25 0.38 3.80 -13.18
CA ARG A 25 0.71 3.25 -14.50
C ARG A 25 1.24 1.82 -14.38
N LEU A 26 2.15 1.61 -13.45
CA LEU A 26 2.76 0.32 -13.22
C LEU A 26 1.72 -0.73 -12.83
N LEU A 27 0.81 -0.37 -11.93
CA LEU A 27 -0.23 -1.28 -11.48
C LEU A 27 -1.16 -1.66 -12.63
N ARG A 28 -1.59 -0.68 -13.43
CA ARG A 28 -2.47 -0.96 -14.57
C ARG A 28 -1.79 -1.83 -15.61
N GLN A 29 -0.48 -1.67 -15.82
CA GLN A 29 0.27 -2.52 -16.75
C GLN A 29 0.30 -3.97 -16.29
N HIS A 30 0.10 -4.22 -15.01
CA HIS A 30 0.10 -5.58 -14.45
C HIS A 30 -1.30 -6.05 -14.06
N ALA A 31 -2.32 -5.44 -14.67
CA ALA A 31 -3.72 -5.84 -14.51
C ALA A 31 -4.27 -5.61 -13.09
N TYR A 32 -3.70 -4.66 -12.36
CA TYR A 32 -4.26 -4.21 -11.08
C TYR A 32 -5.09 -2.97 -11.29
N GLU A 33 -6.07 -2.78 -10.40
CA GLU A 33 -6.95 -1.63 -10.41
C GLU A 33 -6.57 -0.73 -9.22
N PRO A 34 -5.92 0.40 -9.46
CA PRO A 34 -5.47 1.25 -8.35
C PRO A 34 -6.54 2.22 -7.90
N ILE A 35 -6.60 2.45 -6.60
CA ILE A 35 -7.34 3.54 -5.99
C ILE A 35 -6.31 4.42 -5.30
N LEU A 36 -6.24 5.68 -5.69
CA LEU A 36 -5.18 6.58 -5.26
C LEU A 36 -5.68 7.60 -4.25
N PHE A 37 -4.91 7.79 -3.19
CA PHE A 37 -5.16 8.83 -2.21
C PHE A 37 -3.89 9.67 -2.07
N SER A 38 -4.05 10.98 -2.06
CA SER A 38 -2.92 11.91 -1.99
C SER A 38 -2.65 12.40 -0.57
N SER A 39 -3.37 11.90 0.42
CA SER A 39 -3.20 12.31 1.80
C SER A 39 -3.69 11.24 2.76
N ALA A 40 -3.20 11.30 4.01
CA ALA A 40 -3.70 10.42 5.06
C ALA A 40 -5.17 10.68 5.33
N GLN A 41 -5.58 11.95 5.29
CA GLN A 41 -6.98 12.32 5.53
C GLN A 41 -7.91 11.69 4.51
N ALA A 42 -7.54 11.74 3.22
CA ALA A 42 -8.36 11.14 2.16
C ALA A 42 -8.49 9.63 2.37
N PHE A 43 -7.39 8.97 2.75
CA PHE A 43 -7.40 7.54 3.03
C PHE A 43 -8.32 7.21 4.21
N LYS A 44 -8.24 7.98 5.28
CA LYS A 44 -9.05 7.73 6.48
C LYS A 44 -10.54 7.88 6.22
N SER A 45 -10.91 8.69 5.23
CA SER A 45 -12.31 8.90 4.88
C SER A 45 -12.89 7.76 4.05
N HIS A 46 -12.04 6.90 3.53
CA HIS A 46 -12.44 5.72 2.77
C HIS A 46 -12.67 4.57 3.74
N THR A 47 -13.66 3.73 3.50
CA THR A 47 -14.06 2.71 4.47
C THR A 47 -13.99 1.27 3.96
N ASP A 48 -13.72 1.06 2.69
CA ASP A 48 -13.78 -0.28 2.10
C ASP A 48 -12.40 -0.78 1.70
N PHE A 49 -11.60 -1.16 2.70
CA PHE A 49 -10.26 -1.68 2.45
C PHE A 49 -10.20 -3.20 2.44
N GLU A 50 -11.20 -3.86 3.00
CA GLU A 50 -11.16 -5.31 3.17
C GLU A 50 -11.16 -6.05 1.83
N ASN A 51 -11.68 -5.41 0.80
CA ASN A 51 -11.74 -5.99 -0.53
C ASN A 51 -10.48 -5.78 -1.35
N ALA A 52 -9.55 -4.97 -0.85
CA ALA A 52 -8.32 -4.71 -1.56
C ALA A 52 -7.37 -5.89 -1.43
N ALA A 53 -6.62 -6.15 -2.49
CA ALA A 53 -5.56 -7.15 -2.45
C ALA A 53 -4.39 -6.67 -1.61
N CYS A 54 -4.16 -5.35 -1.60
CA CYS A 54 -3.01 -4.78 -0.91
C CYS A 54 -3.21 -3.28 -0.75
N VAL A 55 -2.59 -2.71 0.27
CA VAL A 55 -2.52 -1.26 0.49
C VAL A 55 -1.05 -0.86 0.45
N ILE A 56 -0.71 0.08 -0.42
CA ILE A 56 0.65 0.60 -0.54
C ILE A 56 0.69 1.97 0.12
N LEU A 57 1.52 2.12 1.14
CA LEU A 57 1.55 3.32 1.98
C LEU A 57 2.93 3.97 1.95
N ASP A 58 2.96 5.25 1.59
CA ASP A 58 4.14 6.07 1.83
C ASP A 58 4.24 6.31 3.33
N ILE A 59 5.42 6.11 3.89
CA ILE A 59 5.63 6.32 5.32
C ILE A 59 5.57 7.80 5.66
N ASN A 60 6.12 8.65 4.80
CA ASN A 60 6.22 10.09 5.07
C ASN A 60 5.16 10.87 4.28
N LEU A 61 4.04 11.13 4.92
CA LEU A 61 2.97 11.92 4.32
C LEU A 61 2.97 13.31 4.96
N ASN A 62 2.53 14.32 4.20
CA ASN A 62 2.47 15.69 4.72
C ASN A 62 1.57 15.81 5.95
N ASP A 63 0.51 15.02 5.99
CA ASP A 63 -0.49 15.08 7.07
C ASP A 63 -0.51 13.84 7.95
N GLY A 64 0.55 13.03 7.93
CA GLY A 64 0.60 11.86 8.78
C GLY A 64 1.69 10.88 8.37
N SER A 65 1.50 9.64 8.77
CA SER A 65 2.47 8.59 8.54
C SER A 65 1.75 7.33 8.07
N GLY A 66 2.36 6.64 7.09
CA GLY A 66 1.85 5.35 6.66
C GLY A 66 1.81 4.33 7.79
N ILE A 67 2.74 4.41 8.72
CA ILE A 67 2.75 3.51 9.87
C ILE A 67 1.55 3.76 10.76
N GLU A 68 1.19 5.03 10.98
CA GLU A 68 -0.01 5.37 11.74
C GLU A 68 -1.27 4.87 11.03
N LEU A 69 -1.31 4.98 9.71
CA LEU A 69 -2.44 4.45 8.94
C LEU A 69 -2.56 2.93 9.11
N ARG A 70 -1.42 2.23 9.14
CA ARG A 70 -1.42 0.78 9.39
C ARG A 70 -1.96 0.46 10.77
N HIS A 71 -1.56 1.22 11.79
CA HIS A 71 -2.10 1.03 13.14
C HIS A 71 -3.62 1.23 13.16
N GLY A 72 -4.11 2.23 12.42
CA GLY A 72 -5.55 2.46 12.32
C GLY A 72 -6.29 1.27 11.72
N LEU A 73 -5.72 0.65 10.68
CA LEU A 73 -6.29 -0.55 10.10
C LEU A 73 -6.33 -1.70 11.10
N ASN A 74 -5.24 -1.88 11.84
CA ASN A 74 -5.17 -2.92 12.87
C ASN A 74 -6.23 -2.71 13.96
N GLU A 75 -6.39 -1.48 14.41
CA GLU A 75 -7.37 -1.15 15.43
C GLU A 75 -8.80 -1.35 14.94
N ALA A 76 -9.02 -1.14 13.65
CA ALA A 76 -10.33 -1.35 13.05
C ALA A 76 -10.59 -2.84 12.72
N GLY A 77 -9.63 -3.71 12.98
CA GLY A 77 -9.78 -5.13 12.67
C GLY A 77 -9.68 -5.45 11.19
N ILE A 78 -9.12 -4.56 10.40
CA ILE A 78 -8.99 -4.75 8.95
C ILE A 78 -7.66 -5.44 8.67
N SER A 79 -7.74 -6.64 8.11
CA SER A 79 -6.57 -7.47 7.85
C SER A 79 -6.25 -7.47 6.36
N VAL A 80 -5.61 -6.42 5.90
CA VAL A 80 -5.20 -6.28 4.51
C VAL A 80 -3.66 -6.23 4.44
N PRO A 81 -3.04 -6.88 3.44
CA PRO A 81 -1.59 -6.81 3.29
C PRO A 81 -1.13 -5.38 3.02
N VAL A 82 0.00 -4.98 3.60
CA VAL A 82 0.53 -3.64 3.47
C VAL A 82 1.95 -3.68 2.91
N ILE A 83 2.21 -2.80 1.95
CA ILE A 83 3.55 -2.55 1.43
C ILE A 83 3.87 -1.10 1.77
N TYR A 84 5.03 -0.87 2.39
CA TYR A 84 5.49 0.49 2.67
C TYR A 84 6.45 0.98 1.60
N MET A 85 6.38 2.27 1.33
CA MET A 85 7.35 2.98 0.48
C MET A 85 7.94 4.13 1.29
N THR A 86 9.22 4.41 1.13
CA THR A 86 9.83 5.57 1.75
C THR A 86 10.98 6.10 0.90
N GLY A 87 11.16 7.41 0.89
CA GLY A 87 12.33 8.04 0.30
C GLY A 87 13.50 8.13 1.28
N ASN A 88 13.28 7.75 2.53
CA ASN A 88 14.28 7.87 3.59
C ASN A 88 14.42 6.55 4.33
N ASP A 89 15.49 5.81 4.05
CA ASP A 89 15.72 4.51 4.68
C ASP A 89 16.43 4.69 6.02
N ASP A 90 15.66 5.03 7.02
CA ASP A 90 16.12 5.20 8.41
C ASP A 90 15.92 3.87 9.15
N PRO A 91 16.96 3.32 9.80
CA PRO A 91 16.82 2.05 10.53
C PRO A 91 15.72 2.03 11.58
N ALA A 92 15.50 3.15 12.28
CA ALA A 92 14.44 3.22 13.28
C ALA A 92 13.06 3.17 12.62
N VAL A 93 12.90 3.85 11.50
CA VAL A 93 11.66 3.85 10.74
C VAL A 93 11.40 2.47 10.16
N ARG A 94 12.43 1.84 9.61
CA ARG A 94 12.32 0.48 9.07
C ARG A 94 11.88 -0.50 10.15
N LYS A 95 12.47 -0.40 11.33
CA LYS A 95 12.10 -1.27 12.45
C LYS A 95 10.64 -1.08 12.83
N ALA A 96 10.20 0.17 12.93
CA ALA A 96 8.81 0.48 13.27
C ALA A 96 7.85 -0.06 12.21
N ALA A 97 8.21 0.08 10.94
CA ALA A 97 7.41 -0.42 9.82
C ALA A 97 7.25 -1.94 9.89
N VAL A 98 8.35 -2.64 10.08
CA VAL A 98 8.34 -4.10 10.18
C VAL A 98 7.53 -4.55 11.39
N THR A 99 7.70 -3.88 12.52
CA THR A 99 6.96 -4.20 13.75
C THR A 99 5.46 -4.00 13.58
N SER A 100 5.04 -2.99 12.81
CA SER A 100 3.62 -2.74 12.57
C SER A 100 2.96 -3.81 11.72
N GLY A 101 3.74 -4.60 11.00
CA GLY A 101 3.26 -5.66 10.12
C GLY A 101 3.15 -5.19 8.67
N CYS A 102 4.03 -5.69 7.82
CA CYS A 102 3.99 -5.41 6.39
C CYS A 102 4.56 -6.62 5.64
N ILE A 103 4.22 -6.72 4.36
CA ILE A 103 4.75 -7.79 3.52
C ILE A 103 5.98 -7.35 2.74
N ALA A 104 6.21 -6.04 2.64
CA ALA A 104 7.39 -5.49 1.98
C ALA A 104 7.63 -4.06 2.43
N PHE A 105 8.91 -3.67 2.40
CA PHE A 105 9.35 -2.32 2.70
C PHE A 105 10.26 -1.89 1.55
N LEU A 106 9.83 -0.88 0.80
CA LEU A 106 10.53 -0.44 -0.41
C LEU A 106 11.12 0.95 -0.22
N THR A 107 12.39 1.09 -0.59
CA THR A 107 13.06 2.39 -0.58
C THR A 107 12.99 2.98 -1.98
N LYS A 108 12.53 4.22 -2.09
CA LYS A 108 12.43 4.92 -3.36
C LYS A 108 13.81 5.39 -3.82
N PRO A 109 14.14 5.29 -5.09
CA PRO A 109 13.37 4.65 -6.15
C PRO A 109 13.50 3.14 -6.07
N PHE A 110 12.43 2.43 -6.40
CA PHE A 110 12.44 0.97 -6.41
C PHE A 110 12.14 0.47 -7.83
N SER A 111 12.56 -0.78 -8.10
CA SER A 111 12.29 -1.38 -9.39
C SER A 111 10.85 -1.86 -9.48
N THR A 112 10.36 -2.03 -10.71
CA THR A 112 9.05 -2.61 -10.94
C THR A 112 8.93 -3.96 -10.24
N GLN A 113 9.98 -4.79 -10.35
CA GLN A 113 9.99 -6.12 -9.77
C GLN A 113 9.85 -6.08 -8.25
N ALA A 114 10.51 -5.11 -7.60
CA ALA A 114 10.46 -4.99 -6.15
C ALA A 114 9.04 -4.76 -5.63
N LEU A 115 8.22 -4.06 -6.42
CA LEU A 115 6.82 -3.84 -6.05
C LEU A 115 5.93 -5.00 -6.49
N ILE A 116 6.10 -5.49 -7.70
CA ILE A 116 5.19 -6.49 -8.27
C ILE A 116 5.32 -7.84 -7.59
N GLU A 117 6.52 -8.25 -7.20
CA GLU A 117 6.73 -9.55 -6.55
C GLU A 117 5.90 -9.71 -5.26
N PRO A 118 6.02 -8.82 -4.27
CA PRO A 118 5.20 -8.96 -3.07
C PRO A 118 3.71 -8.76 -3.36
N LEU A 119 3.39 -7.92 -4.35
CA LEU A 119 2.01 -7.66 -4.70
C LEU A 119 1.33 -8.91 -5.25
N LYS A 120 2.02 -9.66 -6.08
CA LYS A 120 1.48 -10.92 -6.60
C LYS A 120 1.20 -11.91 -5.49
N LYS A 121 2.08 -11.99 -4.51
CA LYS A 121 1.86 -12.86 -3.36
C LYS A 121 0.66 -12.41 -2.55
N ALA A 122 0.52 -11.10 -2.35
CA ALA A 122 -0.58 -10.54 -1.58
C ALA A 122 -1.93 -10.78 -2.26
N SER A 123 -1.97 -10.67 -3.58
CA SER A 123 -3.22 -10.83 -4.33
C SER A 123 -3.65 -12.29 -4.44
N GLY A 124 -2.85 -13.20 -3.93
CA GLY A 124 -3.15 -14.62 -4.04
C GLY A 124 -2.96 -15.16 -5.44
N ALA A 125 -2.23 -14.44 -6.29
CA ALA A 125 -1.92 -14.91 -7.64
C ALA A 125 -1.02 -16.13 -7.53
N ARG A 126 -1.42 -17.19 -8.17
CA ARG A 126 -0.65 -18.41 -8.18
C ARG A 126 -0.07 -18.63 -9.53
N SER A 127 1.12 -19.08 -9.52
CA SER A 127 1.75 -19.47 -10.77
C SER A 127 1.16 -20.78 -11.27
#